data_c6bbb9633cea6b26fd5560a35bdd1343
#
_entry.id   c6bbb9633cea6b26fd5560a35bdd1343
#
_cell.length_a   1.000
_cell.length_b   1.000
_cell.length_c   1.000
_cell.angle_alpha   90.00
_cell.angle_beta   90.00
_cell.angle_gamma   90.00
#
_symmetry.space_group_name_H-M   'P 1'
#
loop_
_entity.id
_entity.type
_entity.pdbx_description
1 polymer ?
#
loop_
_entity_poly.entity_id
_entity_poly.type
_entity_poly.pdbx_seq_one_letter_code
_entity_poly.pdbx_strand_id
1 'polypeptide(L)'
;MKKKIKLVISDIHLSQGMTLENGVTNPLEEFHYDQQFAEFLRYYSMGEFSDHEVELVINGDFLNFIQLDYRGHYLNVITESIDLSKLKRIIAGHPVVFDAMREFASVEGHSITYIVGNHDQGMLWPACRDFLDDVLSTRVSYKNIAYYFDGVHIEHGHMHEAANRLNPKKFFLKKDLAEPILNLPFGSHFFIEFVMKIKRLHNPHIDKIRPLGSAIKWWVVQEPIKTLKIFYFLVKYFFFSLFNRDPKRGWNFKQILKIFVQRAVFPDLSGAAKKILADNRVNIVIFGHSHVYQYRQYGEDKEYFNTGTWTEVTSLELSSLGKFTRLTY
;
A
#
# COMPACT_ATOMS: atom_id res chain seq x y z
N MET A 1 -18.05 -27.26 16.20
CA MET A 1 -17.86 -26.11 15.29
C MET A 1 -16.37 -26.04 14.96
N LYS A 2 -16.03 -25.92 13.66
CA LYS A 2 -14.65 -25.63 13.24
C LYS A 2 -14.21 -24.29 13.88
N LYS A 3 -12.97 -24.20 14.34
CA LYS A 3 -12.42 -22.93 14.81
C LYS A 3 -12.22 -21.97 13.64
N LYS A 4 -12.45 -20.68 13.84
CA LYS A 4 -12.26 -19.65 12.81
C LYS A 4 -11.01 -18.85 13.10
N ILE A 5 -10.16 -18.69 12.11
CA ILE A 5 -8.92 -17.92 12.16
C ILE A 5 -8.95 -16.86 11.07
N LYS A 6 -8.51 -15.65 11.39
CA LYS A 6 -8.29 -14.60 10.39
C LYS A 6 -6.82 -14.17 10.44
N LEU A 7 -6.15 -14.34 9.31
CA LEU A 7 -4.77 -13.90 9.10
C LEU A 7 -4.83 -12.52 8.45
N VAL A 8 -4.39 -11.49 9.16
CA VAL A 8 -4.44 -10.11 8.63
C VAL A 8 -3.04 -9.66 8.26
N ILE A 9 -2.84 -9.36 6.99
CA ILE A 9 -1.57 -8.87 6.43
C ILE A 9 -1.78 -7.58 5.66
N SER A 10 -0.77 -6.72 5.55
CA SER A 10 -0.79 -5.50 4.74
C SER A 10 0.60 -5.14 4.22
N ASP A 11 0.66 -4.16 3.34
CA ASP A 11 1.90 -3.47 2.94
C ASP A 11 3.00 -4.43 2.45
N ILE A 12 2.64 -5.35 1.56
CA ILE A 12 3.57 -6.29 0.90
C ILE A 12 4.24 -5.62 -0.29
N HIS A 13 3.50 -4.77 -1.03
CA HIS A 13 4.01 -3.99 -2.15
C HIS A 13 4.63 -4.81 -3.29
N LEU A 14 3.98 -5.92 -3.69
CA LEU A 14 4.40 -6.70 -4.85
C LEU A 14 4.46 -5.82 -6.10
N SER A 15 5.63 -5.76 -6.75
CA SER A 15 5.83 -5.07 -8.00
C SER A 15 5.98 -6.08 -9.16
N GLN A 16 6.89 -5.90 -10.08
CA GLN A 16 7.04 -6.82 -11.23
C GLN A 16 8.10 -7.92 -11.02
N GLY A 17 8.47 -8.18 -9.76
CA GLY A 17 9.44 -9.20 -9.39
C GLY A 17 10.89 -8.73 -9.42
N MET A 18 11.76 -9.57 -8.86
CA MET A 18 13.20 -9.31 -8.71
C MET A 18 13.96 -9.19 -10.02
N THR A 19 13.49 -9.87 -11.07
CA THR A 19 14.14 -9.91 -12.37
C THR A 19 13.19 -9.40 -13.43
N LEU A 20 13.62 -8.39 -14.17
CA LEU A 20 12.89 -7.84 -15.31
C LEU A 20 12.92 -8.82 -16.50
N GLU A 21 12.03 -8.63 -17.48
CA GLU A 21 11.93 -9.47 -18.69
C GLU A 21 13.26 -9.57 -19.46
N ASN A 22 14.11 -8.55 -19.38
CA ASN A 22 15.43 -8.52 -20.01
C ASN A 22 16.54 -9.19 -19.16
N GLY A 23 16.20 -9.87 -18.04
CA GLY A 23 17.14 -10.54 -17.15
C GLY A 23 17.90 -9.63 -16.16
N VAL A 24 17.62 -8.32 -16.17
CA VAL A 24 18.27 -7.36 -15.25
C VAL A 24 17.54 -7.35 -13.91
N THR A 25 18.28 -7.23 -12.81
CA THR A 25 17.72 -7.07 -11.47
C THR A 25 16.85 -5.80 -11.41
N ASN A 26 15.66 -5.92 -10.86
CA ASN A 26 14.73 -4.82 -10.66
C ASN A 26 15.05 -4.09 -9.33
N PRO A 27 15.67 -2.92 -9.34
CA PRO A 27 15.99 -2.19 -8.11
C PRO A 27 14.77 -1.56 -7.45
N LEU A 28 13.60 -1.58 -8.12
CA LEU A 28 12.35 -1.05 -7.61
C LEU A 28 11.47 -2.13 -6.95
N GLU A 29 11.85 -3.41 -7.06
CA GLU A 29 11.14 -4.45 -6.31
C GLU A 29 11.40 -4.29 -4.82
N GLU A 30 10.33 -4.36 -4.04
CA GLU A 30 10.36 -4.13 -2.60
C GLU A 30 10.14 -5.40 -1.80
N PHE A 31 9.50 -6.37 -2.40
CA PHE A 31 9.22 -7.65 -1.77
C PHE A 31 10.16 -8.74 -2.26
N HIS A 32 10.83 -9.41 -1.32
CA HIS A 32 11.87 -10.41 -1.60
C HIS A 32 11.61 -11.75 -0.89
N TYR A 33 10.39 -11.95 -0.38
CA TYR A 33 10.07 -13.03 0.58
C TYR A 33 8.95 -13.94 0.06
N ASP A 34 8.93 -14.22 -1.26
CA ASP A 34 7.91 -15.06 -1.92
C ASP A 34 7.78 -16.43 -1.26
N GLN A 35 8.92 -17.08 -0.96
CA GLN A 35 8.96 -18.40 -0.33
C GLN A 35 8.42 -18.37 1.09
N GLN A 36 8.83 -17.38 1.89
CA GLN A 36 8.36 -17.21 3.27
C GLN A 36 6.86 -16.92 3.32
N PHE A 37 6.35 -16.16 2.34
CA PHE A 37 4.92 -15.95 2.20
C PHE A 37 4.17 -17.26 1.87
N ALA A 38 4.71 -18.07 0.97
CA ALA A 38 4.16 -19.37 0.65
C ALA A 38 4.19 -20.32 1.86
N GLU A 39 5.29 -20.34 2.62
CA GLU A 39 5.43 -21.11 3.85
C GLU A 39 4.43 -20.66 4.92
N PHE A 40 4.22 -19.33 5.08
CA PHE A 40 3.22 -18.76 5.97
C PHE A 40 1.81 -19.28 5.65
N LEU A 41 1.38 -19.23 4.39
CA LEU A 41 0.06 -19.73 4.00
C LEU A 41 -0.05 -21.25 4.18
N ARG A 42 0.99 -22.01 3.84
CA ARG A 42 1.03 -23.46 4.02
C ARG A 42 0.95 -23.84 5.49
N TYR A 43 1.65 -23.14 6.37
CA TYR A 43 1.61 -23.38 7.81
C TYR A 43 0.18 -23.32 8.35
N TYR A 44 -0.60 -22.32 7.96
CA TYR A 44 -1.99 -22.18 8.39
C TYR A 44 -3.00 -23.05 7.60
N SER A 45 -2.53 -23.83 6.64
CA SER A 45 -3.34 -24.77 5.87
C SER A 45 -3.18 -26.22 6.31
N MET A 46 -2.26 -26.53 7.22
CA MET A 46 -1.85 -27.90 7.58
C MET A 46 -1.78 -28.09 9.10
N GLY A 47 -1.47 -29.35 9.50
CA GLY A 47 -1.23 -29.72 10.89
C GLY A 47 -2.40 -29.39 11.80
N GLU A 48 -2.16 -28.62 12.85
CA GLU A 48 -3.20 -28.23 13.82
C GLU A 48 -4.28 -27.30 13.23
N PHE A 49 -4.02 -26.69 12.06
CA PHE A 49 -4.94 -25.78 11.40
C PHE A 49 -5.78 -26.45 10.31
N SER A 50 -5.50 -27.70 9.95
CA SER A 50 -6.16 -28.43 8.84
C SER A 50 -7.69 -28.50 8.94
N ASP A 51 -8.23 -28.50 10.16
CA ASP A 51 -9.67 -28.53 10.45
C ASP A 51 -10.28 -27.16 10.74
N HIS A 52 -9.50 -26.07 10.55
CA HIS A 52 -9.97 -24.71 10.81
C HIS A 52 -10.58 -24.06 9.56
N GLU A 53 -11.48 -23.12 9.76
CA GLU A 53 -11.86 -22.14 8.74
C GLU A 53 -10.87 -20.98 8.80
N VAL A 54 -10.05 -20.83 7.76
CA VAL A 54 -9.00 -19.79 7.75
C VAL A 54 -9.31 -18.74 6.70
N GLU A 55 -9.41 -17.48 7.09
CA GLU A 55 -9.58 -16.35 6.20
C GLU A 55 -8.29 -15.53 6.12
N LEU A 56 -7.73 -15.41 4.92
CA LEU A 56 -6.66 -14.46 4.64
C LEU A 56 -7.28 -13.09 4.36
N VAL A 57 -7.02 -12.11 5.22
CA VAL A 57 -7.44 -10.73 5.04
C VAL A 57 -6.25 -9.89 4.59
N ILE A 58 -6.26 -9.52 3.31
CA ILE A 58 -5.28 -8.61 2.71
C ILE A 58 -5.76 -7.18 2.99
N ASN A 59 -5.08 -6.49 3.89
CA ASN A 59 -5.47 -5.17 4.37
C ASN A 59 -4.78 -4.04 3.61
N GLY A 60 -4.85 -4.06 2.30
CA GLY A 60 -4.33 -3.03 1.39
C GLY A 60 -2.83 -3.06 1.15
N ASP A 61 -2.42 -2.35 0.11
CA ASP A 61 -1.04 -2.23 -0.35
C ASP A 61 -0.31 -3.58 -0.54
N PHE A 62 -1.08 -4.58 -0.98
CA PHE A 62 -0.54 -5.89 -1.37
C PHE A 62 0.19 -5.78 -2.71
N LEU A 63 -0.40 -5.01 -3.64
CA LEU A 63 0.11 -4.77 -4.99
C LEU A 63 0.58 -3.32 -5.13
N ASN A 64 1.67 -3.07 -5.83
CA ASN A 64 2.23 -1.75 -6.01
C ASN A 64 2.04 -1.20 -7.42
N PHE A 65 0.79 -0.93 -7.83
CA PHE A 65 0.47 -0.41 -9.17
C PHE A 65 1.11 0.92 -9.50
N ILE A 66 1.26 1.81 -8.51
CA ILE A 66 1.76 3.17 -8.73
C ILE A 66 3.27 3.21 -8.99
N GLN A 67 3.98 2.13 -8.68
CA GLN A 67 5.42 2.00 -8.90
C GLN A 67 5.77 1.33 -10.24
N LEU A 68 4.77 0.79 -10.96
CA LEU A 68 4.98 0.18 -12.26
C LEU A 68 4.80 1.19 -13.40
N ASP A 69 5.69 1.11 -14.37
CA ASP A 69 5.53 1.77 -15.65
C ASP A 69 4.49 1.06 -16.54
N TYR A 70 4.00 1.78 -17.53
CA TYR A 70 3.28 1.22 -18.66
C TYR A 70 4.00 1.65 -19.96
N ARG A 71 4.55 0.68 -20.69
CA ARG A 71 5.36 0.92 -21.90
C ARG A 71 6.49 1.93 -21.68
N GLY A 72 7.21 1.83 -20.55
CA GLY A 72 8.34 2.71 -20.19
C GLY A 72 7.94 4.05 -19.56
N HIS A 73 6.65 4.34 -19.37
CA HIS A 73 6.15 5.59 -18.81
C HIS A 73 5.41 5.39 -17.49
N TYR A 74 5.70 6.22 -16.52
CA TYR A 74 4.94 6.29 -15.26
C TYR A 74 3.75 7.23 -15.47
N LEU A 75 2.57 6.63 -15.63
CA LEU A 75 1.36 7.36 -15.99
C LEU A 75 0.59 7.78 -14.73
N ASN A 76 0.03 8.98 -14.74
CA ASN A 76 -0.88 9.51 -13.73
C ASN A 76 -2.35 9.55 -14.21
N VAL A 77 -2.61 9.14 -15.43
CA VAL A 77 -3.92 8.92 -16.02
C VAL A 77 -4.05 7.41 -16.23
N ILE A 78 -4.84 6.77 -15.39
CA ILE A 78 -4.88 5.30 -15.27
C ILE A 78 -6.26 4.79 -15.67
N THR A 79 -6.33 4.05 -16.76
CA THR A 79 -7.52 3.35 -17.24
C THR A 79 -7.51 1.90 -16.77
N GLU A 80 -8.65 1.21 -16.92
CA GLU A 80 -8.77 -0.20 -16.57
C GLU A 80 -7.78 -1.08 -17.32
N SER A 81 -7.60 -0.83 -18.62
CA SER A 81 -6.66 -1.60 -19.45
C SER A 81 -5.20 -1.43 -19.03
N ILE A 82 -4.81 -0.23 -18.57
CA ILE A 82 -3.48 0.04 -18.05
C ILE A 82 -3.23 -0.77 -16.76
N ASP A 83 -4.15 -0.69 -15.80
CA ASP A 83 -3.99 -1.43 -14.54
C ASP A 83 -4.08 -2.93 -14.72
N LEU A 84 -4.96 -3.42 -15.59
CA LEU A 84 -5.00 -4.85 -15.93
C LEU A 84 -3.65 -5.34 -16.51
N SER A 85 -3.01 -4.52 -17.36
CA SER A 85 -1.68 -4.84 -17.89
C SER A 85 -0.62 -4.87 -16.78
N LYS A 86 -0.67 -3.92 -15.84
CA LYS A 86 0.24 -3.91 -14.67
C LYS A 86 0.01 -5.11 -13.77
N LEU A 87 -1.25 -5.46 -13.47
CA LEU A 87 -1.59 -6.63 -12.66
C LEU A 87 -1.03 -7.92 -13.24
N LYS A 88 -1.14 -8.11 -14.55
CA LYS A 88 -0.54 -9.28 -15.24
C LYS A 88 0.96 -9.35 -15.04
N ARG A 89 1.66 -8.22 -15.09
CA ARG A 89 3.12 -8.16 -14.85
C ARG A 89 3.47 -8.46 -13.39
N ILE A 90 2.69 -7.95 -12.42
CA ILE A 90 2.91 -8.25 -11.00
C ILE A 90 2.76 -9.76 -10.76
N ILE A 91 1.69 -10.37 -11.25
CA ILE A 91 1.43 -11.80 -11.08
C ILE A 91 2.53 -12.64 -11.72
N ALA A 92 2.97 -12.28 -12.92
CA ALA A 92 4.08 -12.95 -13.60
C ALA A 92 5.42 -12.80 -12.86
N GLY A 93 5.62 -11.69 -12.13
CA GLY A 93 6.82 -11.43 -11.32
C GLY A 93 6.89 -12.19 -10.00
N HIS A 94 5.74 -12.67 -9.49
CA HIS A 94 5.61 -13.33 -8.19
C HIS A 94 4.81 -14.65 -8.27
N PRO A 95 5.16 -15.57 -9.17
CA PRO A 95 4.37 -16.79 -9.38
C PRO A 95 4.23 -17.63 -8.09
N VAL A 96 5.26 -17.69 -7.27
CA VAL A 96 5.25 -18.43 -5.99
C VAL A 96 4.18 -17.92 -5.03
N VAL A 97 4.01 -16.59 -4.95
CA VAL A 97 3.00 -15.94 -4.10
C VAL A 97 1.59 -16.31 -4.55
N PHE A 98 1.30 -16.15 -5.85
CA PHE A 98 -0.04 -16.40 -6.39
C PHE A 98 -0.38 -17.89 -6.47
N ASP A 99 0.60 -18.74 -6.69
CA ASP A 99 0.42 -20.21 -6.59
C ASP A 99 0.08 -20.63 -5.16
N ALA A 100 0.79 -20.09 -4.16
CA ALA A 100 0.50 -20.35 -2.75
C ALA A 100 -0.88 -19.84 -2.33
N MET A 101 -1.30 -18.65 -2.82
CA MET A 101 -2.64 -18.12 -2.57
C MET A 101 -3.73 -19.02 -3.21
N ARG A 102 -3.51 -19.54 -4.41
CA ARG A 102 -4.42 -20.46 -5.07
C ARG A 102 -4.50 -21.79 -4.31
N GLU A 103 -3.37 -22.35 -3.88
CA GLU A 103 -3.34 -23.54 -3.04
C GLU A 103 -4.10 -23.33 -1.73
N PHE A 104 -3.83 -22.22 -1.04
CA PHE A 104 -4.54 -21.83 0.18
C PHE A 104 -6.06 -21.75 -0.04
N ALA A 105 -6.49 -21.06 -1.10
CA ALA A 105 -7.90 -20.87 -1.39
C ALA A 105 -8.61 -22.19 -1.83
N SER A 106 -7.87 -23.21 -2.28
CA SER A 106 -8.42 -24.51 -2.65
C SER A 106 -8.79 -25.40 -1.45
N VAL A 107 -8.32 -25.07 -0.26
CA VAL A 107 -8.61 -25.81 0.97
C VAL A 107 -10.05 -25.50 1.42
N GLU A 108 -10.82 -26.54 1.73
CA GLU A 108 -12.21 -26.39 2.19
C GLU A 108 -12.31 -25.57 3.49
N GLY A 109 -13.10 -24.51 3.47
CA GLY A 109 -13.26 -23.60 4.60
C GLY A 109 -12.27 -22.43 4.59
N HIS A 110 -11.35 -22.37 3.63
CA HIS A 110 -10.46 -21.21 3.44
C HIS A 110 -11.10 -20.16 2.54
N SER A 111 -10.76 -18.89 2.78
CA SER A 111 -11.26 -17.77 2.01
C SER A 111 -10.27 -16.61 1.99
N ILE A 112 -10.44 -15.71 1.01
CA ILE A 112 -9.62 -14.50 0.87
C ILE A 112 -10.53 -13.28 0.85
N THR A 113 -10.21 -12.31 1.71
CA THR A 113 -10.83 -10.97 1.69
C THR A 113 -9.74 -9.94 1.34
N TYR A 114 -10.04 -9.06 0.38
CA TYR A 114 -9.11 -8.04 -0.10
C TYR A 114 -9.68 -6.64 0.17
N ILE A 115 -9.00 -5.86 0.98
CA ILE A 115 -9.30 -4.44 1.24
C ILE A 115 -8.33 -3.61 0.38
N VAL A 116 -8.84 -2.62 -0.35
CA VAL A 116 -8.02 -1.80 -1.24
C VAL A 116 -7.25 -0.74 -0.45
N GLY A 117 -5.93 -0.65 -0.69
CA GLY A 117 -5.05 0.38 -0.16
C GLY A 117 -4.84 1.55 -1.12
N ASN A 118 -3.82 2.38 -0.86
CA ASN A 118 -3.50 3.52 -1.74
C ASN A 118 -2.45 3.20 -2.82
N HIS A 119 -1.77 2.06 -2.77
CA HIS A 119 -0.88 1.59 -3.82
C HIS A 119 -1.56 0.61 -4.78
N ASP A 120 -2.63 -0.04 -4.35
CA ASP A 120 -3.35 -1.05 -5.12
C ASP A 120 -4.76 -0.62 -5.57
N GLN A 121 -4.95 0.68 -5.83
CA GLN A 121 -6.21 1.26 -6.32
C GLN A 121 -6.68 0.64 -7.65
N GLY A 122 -5.79 0.00 -8.42
CA GLY A 122 -6.14 -0.79 -9.59
C GLY A 122 -7.12 -1.91 -9.29
N MET A 123 -7.17 -2.40 -8.04
CA MET A 123 -8.15 -3.38 -7.58
C MET A 123 -9.58 -2.81 -7.38
N LEU A 124 -9.80 -1.54 -7.68
CA LEU A 124 -11.14 -0.96 -7.82
C LEU A 124 -11.78 -1.29 -9.18
N TRP A 125 -10.98 -1.62 -10.20
CA TRP A 125 -11.46 -2.00 -11.53
C TRP A 125 -12.06 -3.41 -11.54
N PRO A 126 -13.25 -3.60 -12.14
CA PRO A 126 -13.86 -4.94 -12.28
C PRO A 126 -12.95 -5.93 -13.01
N ALA A 127 -12.35 -5.54 -14.14
CA ALA A 127 -11.48 -6.44 -14.90
C ALA A 127 -10.23 -6.92 -14.13
N CYS A 128 -9.70 -6.09 -13.21
CA CYS A 128 -8.59 -6.51 -12.35
C CYS A 128 -9.04 -7.54 -11.31
N ARG A 129 -10.24 -7.38 -10.74
CA ARG A 129 -10.83 -8.33 -9.79
C ARG A 129 -11.14 -9.67 -10.46
N ASP A 130 -11.80 -9.61 -11.60
CA ASP A 130 -12.15 -10.82 -12.35
C ASP A 130 -10.88 -11.59 -12.76
N PHE A 131 -9.83 -10.87 -13.19
CA PHE A 131 -8.56 -11.50 -13.53
C PHE A 131 -7.86 -12.14 -12.30
N LEU A 132 -7.87 -11.47 -11.15
CA LEU A 132 -7.30 -12.05 -9.92
C LEU A 132 -8.11 -13.27 -9.46
N ASP A 133 -9.44 -13.23 -9.51
CA ASP A 133 -10.31 -14.37 -9.23
C ASP A 133 -9.99 -15.57 -10.13
N ASP A 134 -9.80 -15.33 -11.43
CA ASP A 134 -9.42 -16.36 -12.39
C ASP A 134 -8.05 -16.99 -12.07
N VAL A 135 -7.04 -16.17 -11.75
CA VAL A 135 -5.69 -16.64 -11.37
C VAL A 135 -5.73 -17.49 -10.11
N LEU A 136 -6.52 -17.08 -9.11
CA LEU A 136 -6.64 -17.80 -7.84
C LEU A 136 -7.64 -18.96 -7.91
N SER A 137 -8.39 -19.10 -9.01
CA SER A 137 -9.45 -20.08 -9.19
C SER A 137 -10.49 -20.06 -8.06
N THR A 138 -10.73 -18.88 -7.48
CA THR A 138 -11.67 -18.65 -6.38
C THR A 138 -12.24 -17.23 -6.42
N ARG A 139 -13.41 -17.04 -5.81
CA ARG A 139 -13.99 -15.71 -5.62
C ARG A 139 -13.43 -15.04 -4.37
N VAL A 140 -12.72 -13.92 -4.57
CA VAL A 140 -12.21 -13.07 -3.49
C VAL A 140 -13.30 -12.12 -3.00
N SER A 141 -13.37 -11.88 -1.69
CA SER A 141 -14.30 -10.90 -1.11
C SER A 141 -13.66 -9.50 -1.12
N TYR A 142 -14.00 -8.66 -2.10
CA TYR A 142 -13.42 -7.31 -2.22
C TYR A 142 -14.12 -6.28 -1.33
N LYS A 143 -13.34 -5.49 -0.60
CA LYS A 143 -13.78 -4.33 0.19
C LYS A 143 -13.04 -3.09 -0.29
N ASN A 144 -13.78 -2.05 -0.66
CA ASN A 144 -13.16 -0.84 -1.21
C ASN A 144 -12.48 0.03 -0.15
N ILE A 145 -12.87 -0.08 1.13
CA ILE A 145 -12.36 0.78 2.19
C ILE A 145 -12.12 -0.02 3.48
N ALA A 146 -13.13 -0.72 4.00
CA ALA A 146 -13.06 -1.37 5.30
C ALA A 146 -13.83 -2.68 5.35
N TYR A 147 -13.46 -3.54 6.28
CA TYR A 147 -14.10 -4.80 6.61
C TYR A 147 -14.43 -4.81 8.10
N TYR A 148 -15.68 -5.14 8.42
CA TYR A 148 -16.17 -5.19 9.79
C TYR A 148 -16.83 -6.54 10.09
N PHE A 149 -16.48 -7.14 11.25
CA PHE A 149 -17.08 -8.38 11.76
C PHE A 149 -16.84 -8.46 13.27
N ASP A 150 -17.78 -8.98 14.03
CA ASP A 150 -17.65 -9.35 15.44
C ASP A 150 -16.93 -8.32 16.34
N GLY A 151 -17.17 -7.03 16.12
CA GLY A 151 -16.51 -5.95 16.86
C GLY A 151 -15.09 -5.61 16.38
N VAL A 152 -14.61 -6.24 15.31
CA VAL A 152 -13.32 -5.94 14.68
C VAL A 152 -13.52 -5.06 13.44
N HIS A 153 -12.82 -3.94 13.38
CA HIS A 153 -12.77 -3.03 12.25
C HIS A 153 -11.38 -3.11 11.59
N ILE A 154 -11.34 -3.55 10.35
CA ILE A 154 -10.10 -3.62 9.56
C ILE A 154 -10.20 -2.64 8.41
N GLU A 155 -9.22 -1.76 8.27
CA GLU A 155 -9.03 -0.92 7.09
C GLU A 155 -7.54 -0.63 6.89
N HIS A 156 -7.14 -0.27 5.67
CA HIS A 156 -5.72 -0.03 5.41
C HIS A 156 -5.18 1.17 6.20
N GLY A 157 -5.97 2.24 6.40
CA GLY A 157 -5.59 3.42 7.20
C GLY A 157 -5.35 4.69 6.38
N HIS A 158 -5.09 4.59 5.08
CA HIS A 158 -4.86 5.73 4.17
C HIS A 158 -6.02 6.74 4.13
N MET A 159 -7.23 6.32 4.48
CA MET A 159 -8.40 7.18 4.53
C MET A 159 -8.33 8.25 5.62
N HIS A 160 -7.44 8.11 6.58
CA HIS A 160 -7.21 9.08 7.67
C HIS A 160 -6.09 10.08 7.37
N GLU A 161 -5.40 9.90 6.24
CA GLU A 161 -4.35 10.80 5.77
C GLU A 161 -4.83 11.66 4.60
N ALA A 162 -4.64 12.98 4.68
CA ALA A 162 -5.16 13.89 3.66
C ALA A 162 -4.55 13.68 2.26
N ALA A 163 -3.29 13.25 2.21
CA ALA A 163 -2.57 13.04 0.95
C ALA A 163 -3.09 11.80 0.19
N ASN A 164 -3.38 10.71 0.92
CA ASN A 164 -3.69 9.40 0.35
C ASN A 164 -5.18 9.03 0.38
N ARG A 165 -6.00 9.92 0.95
CA ARG A 165 -7.43 9.69 1.09
C ARG A 165 -8.15 9.59 -0.25
N LEU A 166 -8.79 8.45 -0.50
CA LEU A 166 -9.70 8.25 -1.63
C LEU A 166 -11.03 9.00 -1.43
N ASN A 167 -11.69 9.31 -2.53
CA ASN A 167 -13.08 9.77 -2.48
C ASN A 167 -14.03 8.57 -2.56
N PRO A 168 -14.67 8.14 -1.46
CA PRO A 168 -15.49 6.92 -1.44
C PRO A 168 -16.75 7.02 -2.31
N LYS A 169 -17.15 8.25 -2.68
CA LYS A 169 -18.31 8.49 -3.56
C LYS A 169 -17.90 8.60 -5.04
N LYS A 170 -16.60 8.64 -5.35
CA LYS A 170 -16.13 8.87 -6.71
C LYS A 170 -14.74 8.27 -6.91
N PHE A 171 -14.67 6.96 -7.07
CA PHE A 171 -13.41 6.26 -7.36
C PHE A 171 -12.93 6.49 -8.80
N PHE A 172 -13.83 6.82 -9.72
CA PHE A 172 -13.53 7.03 -11.13
C PHE A 172 -13.95 8.41 -11.60
N LEU A 173 -13.17 8.99 -12.49
CA LEU A 173 -13.52 10.17 -13.27
C LEU A 173 -14.00 9.72 -14.66
N LYS A 174 -15.15 10.25 -15.12
CA LYS A 174 -15.78 9.87 -16.39
C LYS A 174 -16.10 11.09 -17.26
N LYS A 175 -16.34 12.25 -16.63
CA LYS A 175 -16.81 13.45 -17.33
C LYS A 175 -15.75 13.99 -18.29
N ASP A 176 -16.13 14.23 -19.54
CA ASP A 176 -15.29 14.80 -20.59
C ASP A 176 -14.02 13.95 -20.90
N LEU A 177 -14.10 12.62 -20.67
CA LEU A 177 -13.04 11.66 -20.95
C LEU A 177 -13.54 10.59 -21.93
N ALA A 178 -12.65 10.11 -22.82
CA ALA A 178 -12.95 9.04 -23.77
C ALA A 178 -13.27 7.71 -23.05
N GLU A 179 -12.63 7.46 -21.92
CA GLU A 179 -12.84 6.30 -21.06
C GLU A 179 -12.69 6.70 -19.59
N PRO A 180 -13.28 5.93 -18.65
CA PRO A 180 -13.09 6.17 -17.22
C PRO A 180 -11.63 6.05 -16.81
N ILE A 181 -11.19 6.91 -15.86
CA ILE A 181 -9.87 6.83 -15.25
C ILE A 181 -10.00 6.78 -13.73
N LEU A 182 -8.99 6.26 -13.04
CA LEU A 182 -8.92 6.32 -11.58
C LEU A 182 -8.89 7.77 -11.08
N ASN A 183 -9.67 8.04 -10.04
CA ASN A 183 -9.63 9.31 -9.32
C ASN A 183 -8.54 9.24 -8.23
N LEU A 184 -7.28 9.32 -8.66
CA LEU A 184 -6.12 9.18 -7.80
C LEU A 184 -6.08 10.31 -6.75
N PRO A 185 -5.72 10.04 -5.49
CA PRO A 185 -5.46 11.06 -4.48
C PRO A 185 -4.17 11.82 -4.79
N PHE A 186 -3.97 12.96 -4.12
CA PHE A 186 -2.78 13.77 -4.29
C PHE A 186 -1.48 12.98 -4.07
N GLY A 187 -1.45 12.12 -3.03
CA GLY A 187 -0.27 11.32 -2.70
C GLY A 187 0.15 10.39 -3.84
N SER A 188 -0.80 9.74 -4.53
CA SER A 188 -0.49 8.88 -5.69
C SER A 188 0.09 9.70 -6.85
N HIS A 189 -0.46 10.87 -7.17
CA HIS A 189 0.12 11.75 -8.19
C HIS A 189 1.52 12.24 -7.80
N PHE A 190 1.69 12.66 -6.54
CA PHE A 190 2.98 13.09 -6.02
C PHE A 190 4.01 11.94 -6.09
N PHE A 191 3.61 10.74 -5.73
CA PHE A 191 4.47 9.56 -5.81
C PHE A 191 4.90 9.29 -7.27
N ILE A 192 3.95 9.21 -8.19
CA ILE A 192 4.21 8.91 -9.60
C ILE A 192 5.07 10.01 -10.27
N GLU A 193 4.69 11.28 -10.09
CA GLU A 193 5.29 12.40 -10.81
C GLU A 193 6.61 12.89 -10.20
N PHE A 194 6.77 12.77 -8.87
CA PHE A 194 7.92 13.30 -8.15
C PHE A 194 8.78 12.21 -7.51
N VAL A 195 8.21 11.35 -6.64
CA VAL A 195 8.99 10.35 -5.90
C VAL A 195 9.63 9.34 -6.84
N MET A 196 8.88 8.81 -7.81
CA MET A 196 9.40 7.86 -8.80
C MET A 196 10.55 8.44 -9.62
N LYS A 197 10.51 9.73 -9.93
CA LYS A 197 11.63 10.40 -10.60
C LYS A 197 12.90 10.39 -9.74
N ILE A 198 12.77 10.63 -8.45
CA ILE A 198 13.90 10.59 -7.51
C ILE A 198 14.39 9.14 -7.34
N LYS A 199 13.49 8.18 -7.16
CA LYS A 199 13.84 6.75 -7.04
C LYS A 199 14.69 6.28 -8.24
N ARG A 200 14.31 6.66 -9.45
CA ARG A 200 15.02 6.26 -10.67
C ARG A 200 16.36 6.97 -10.88
N LEU A 201 16.47 8.25 -10.54
CA LEU A 201 17.65 9.06 -10.85
C LEU A 201 18.67 9.10 -9.70
N HIS A 202 18.28 8.78 -8.48
CA HIS A 202 19.13 8.99 -7.30
C HIS A 202 19.20 7.79 -6.37
N ASN A 203 18.07 7.38 -5.78
CA ASN A 203 18.05 6.31 -4.80
C ASN A 203 16.71 5.55 -4.86
N PRO A 204 16.70 4.28 -5.30
CA PRO A 204 15.48 3.47 -5.41
C PRO A 204 14.77 3.22 -4.08
N HIS A 205 15.45 3.40 -2.95
CA HIS A 205 14.92 3.13 -1.61
C HIS A 205 14.67 4.39 -0.78
N ILE A 206 14.54 5.58 -1.41
CA ILE A 206 14.42 6.87 -0.71
C ILE A 206 13.17 6.94 0.17
N ASP A 207 12.10 6.31 -0.23
CA ASP A 207 10.82 6.24 0.46
C ASP A 207 10.78 5.27 1.65
N LYS A 208 11.82 4.42 1.79
CA LYS A 208 11.95 3.43 2.88
C LYS A 208 12.81 3.90 4.05
N ILE A 209 13.41 5.08 3.96
CA ILE A 209 14.34 5.57 4.99
C ILE A 209 13.56 6.25 6.12
N ARG A 210 13.80 5.82 7.36
CA ARG A 210 13.17 6.32 8.58
C ARG A 210 14.21 6.75 9.62
N PRO A 211 13.96 7.78 10.42
CA PRO A 211 12.95 8.82 10.18
C PRO A 211 13.37 9.76 9.03
N LEU A 212 12.41 10.25 8.26
CA LEU A 212 12.68 11.12 7.10
C LEU A 212 13.50 12.37 7.46
N GLY A 213 13.27 12.95 8.66
CA GLY A 213 14.03 14.10 9.13
C GLY A 213 15.53 13.83 9.27
N SER A 214 15.91 12.64 9.73
CA SER A 214 17.31 12.22 9.81
C SER A 214 17.92 12.02 8.41
N ALA A 215 17.15 11.43 7.50
CA ALA A 215 17.55 11.27 6.11
C ALA A 215 17.81 12.62 5.43
N ILE A 216 16.90 13.59 5.59
CA ILE A 216 17.06 14.95 5.05
C ILE A 216 18.32 15.62 5.62
N LYS A 217 18.54 15.56 6.94
CA LYS A 217 19.74 16.14 7.56
C LYS A 217 21.01 15.50 7.00
N TRP A 218 21.02 14.18 6.84
CA TRP A 218 22.15 13.46 6.28
C TRP A 218 22.41 13.88 4.82
N TRP A 219 21.40 14.02 3.98
CA TRP A 219 21.54 14.46 2.59
C TRP A 219 22.00 15.90 2.47
N VAL A 220 21.52 16.82 3.34
CA VAL A 220 21.99 18.20 3.39
C VAL A 220 23.48 18.27 3.64
N VAL A 221 24.02 17.40 4.49
CA VAL A 221 25.45 17.35 4.80
C VAL A 221 26.27 16.68 3.69
N GLN A 222 25.80 15.54 3.18
CA GLN A 222 26.58 14.73 2.23
C GLN A 222 26.45 15.20 0.77
N GLU A 223 25.26 15.67 0.37
CA GLU A 223 24.95 16.04 -1.00
C GLU A 223 24.17 17.39 -1.05
N PRO A 224 24.74 18.51 -0.57
CA PRO A 224 24.00 19.76 -0.36
C PRO A 224 23.39 20.33 -1.65
N ILE A 225 24.15 20.31 -2.76
CA ILE A 225 23.67 20.85 -4.05
C ILE A 225 22.51 20.00 -4.60
N LYS A 226 22.61 18.69 -4.47
CA LYS A 226 21.57 17.76 -4.94
C LYS A 226 20.30 17.88 -4.09
N THR A 227 20.46 18.00 -2.78
CA THR A 227 19.35 18.24 -1.84
C THR A 227 18.65 19.54 -2.14
N LEU A 228 19.40 20.62 -2.42
CA LEU A 228 18.82 21.92 -2.80
C LEU A 228 18.04 21.83 -4.11
N LYS A 229 18.54 21.10 -5.12
CA LYS A 229 17.80 20.86 -6.38
C LYS A 229 16.50 20.08 -6.14
N ILE A 230 16.54 19.00 -5.34
CA ILE A 230 15.34 18.23 -4.99
C ILE A 230 14.33 19.13 -4.28
N PHE A 231 14.77 19.93 -3.32
CA PHE A 231 13.90 20.86 -2.60
C PHE A 231 13.28 21.93 -3.53
N TYR A 232 14.06 22.49 -4.45
CA TYR A 232 13.55 23.41 -5.47
C TYR A 232 12.44 22.76 -6.33
N PHE A 233 12.67 21.53 -6.82
CA PHE A 233 11.67 20.82 -7.59
C PHE A 233 10.43 20.45 -6.77
N LEU A 234 10.60 20.15 -5.48
CA LEU A 234 9.51 19.88 -4.55
C LEU A 234 8.62 21.13 -4.39
N VAL A 235 9.21 22.28 -4.09
CA VAL A 235 8.49 23.57 -3.96
C VAL A 235 7.78 23.91 -5.26
N LYS A 236 8.47 23.77 -6.40
CA LYS A 236 7.90 23.99 -7.73
C LYS A 236 6.70 23.07 -7.98
N TYR A 237 6.80 21.78 -7.65
CA TYR A 237 5.72 20.80 -7.83
C TYR A 237 4.47 21.21 -7.02
N PHE A 238 4.65 21.55 -5.75
CA PHE A 238 3.55 22.00 -4.90
C PHE A 238 2.93 23.31 -5.40
N PHE A 239 3.75 24.28 -5.78
CA PHE A 239 3.26 25.57 -6.31
C PHE A 239 2.40 25.35 -7.56
N PHE A 240 2.88 24.57 -8.53
CA PHE A 240 2.09 24.25 -9.72
C PHE A 240 0.83 23.43 -9.39
N SER A 241 0.90 22.52 -8.43
CA SER A 241 -0.25 21.74 -8.00
C SER A 241 -1.37 22.59 -7.39
N LEU A 242 -1.04 23.71 -6.74
CA LEU A 242 -2.03 24.65 -6.19
C LEU A 242 -2.87 25.36 -7.27
N PHE A 243 -2.28 25.62 -8.44
CA PHE A 243 -2.90 26.37 -9.52
C PHE A 243 -3.36 25.50 -10.69
N ASN A 244 -3.03 24.22 -10.67
CA ASN A 244 -3.41 23.30 -11.73
C ASN A 244 -4.91 22.97 -11.64
N ARG A 245 -5.65 23.29 -12.71
CA ARG A 245 -7.08 23.00 -12.87
C ARG A 245 -7.35 21.81 -13.80
N ASP A 246 -6.41 20.89 -13.93
CA ASP A 246 -6.57 19.71 -14.75
C ASP A 246 -7.78 18.89 -14.26
N PRO A 247 -8.82 18.67 -15.09
CA PRO A 247 -10.02 17.91 -14.72
C PRO A 247 -9.73 16.42 -14.41
N LYS A 248 -8.56 15.93 -14.82
CA LYS A 248 -8.08 14.56 -14.50
C LYS A 248 -7.56 14.45 -13.06
N ARG A 249 -7.45 15.55 -12.34
CA ARG A 249 -7.01 15.61 -10.94
C ARG A 249 -8.20 15.86 -10.03
N GLY A 250 -8.55 14.87 -9.22
CA GLY A 250 -9.73 14.91 -8.34
C GLY A 250 -9.61 15.77 -7.08
N TRP A 251 -8.51 16.52 -6.87
CA TRP A 251 -8.30 17.34 -5.67
C TRP A 251 -8.46 18.86 -5.92
N ASN A 252 -8.66 19.60 -4.84
CA ASN A 252 -8.77 21.05 -4.86
C ASN A 252 -7.75 21.74 -3.93
N PHE A 253 -7.67 23.07 -4.02
CA PHE A 253 -6.75 23.89 -3.21
C PHE A 253 -6.86 23.62 -1.71
N LYS A 254 -8.08 23.45 -1.16
CA LYS A 254 -8.28 23.18 0.27
C LYS A 254 -7.68 21.84 0.70
N GLN A 255 -7.75 20.82 -0.16
CA GLN A 255 -7.16 19.51 0.11
C GLN A 255 -5.63 19.61 0.13
N ILE A 256 -5.03 20.29 -0.84
CA ILE A 256 -3.57 20.51 -0.87
C ILE A 256 -3.11 21.28 0.37
N LEU A 257 -3.81 22.36 0.74
CA LEU A 257 -3.47 23.14 1.94
C LEU A 257 -3.54 22.27 3.21
N LYS A 258 -4.53 21.38 3.31
CA LYS A 258 -4.67 20.46 4.43
C LYS A 258 -3.49 19.49 4.53
N ILE A 259 -2.95 19.01 3.41
CA ILE A 259 -1.75 18.15 3.37
C ILE A 259 -0.56 18.87 4.00
N PHE A 260 -0.34 20.15 3.66
CA PHE A 260 0.74 20.96 4.25
C PHE A 260 0.59 21.13 5.77
N VAL A 261 -0.66 21.33 6.23
CA VAL A 261 -0.93 21.53 7.67
C VAL A 261 -0.74 20.25 8.47
N GLN A 262 -1.03 19.09 7.90
CA GLN A 262 -0.92 17.80 8.59
C GLN A 262 0.52 17.34 8.87
N ARG A 263 1.54 17.97 8.27
CA ARG A 263 2.98 17.76 8.51
C ARG A 263 3.49 16.30 8.47
N ALA A 264 2.65 15.33 8.21
CA ALA A 264 2.99 13.92 8.36
C ALA A 264 3.12 13.26 7.00
N VAL A 265 4.32 12.79 6.70
CA VAL A 265 4.56 11.85 5.57
C VAL A 265 4.26 10.42 6.02
N PHE A 266 4.23 10.17 7.34
CA PHE A 266 3.83 8.90 7.97
C PHE A 266 3.13 9.22 9.29
N PRO A 267 1.80 9.38 9.26
CA PRO A 267 1.07 9.75 10.47
C PRO A 267 1.01 8.61 11.47
N ASP A 268 1.09 8.95 12.75
CA ASP A 268 0.63 8.03 13.81
C ASP A 268 -0.90 7.89 13.69
N LEU A 269 -1.35 6.74 13.21
CA LEU A 269 -2.75 6.44 12.98
C LEU A 269 -3.53 6.09 14.27
N SER A 270 -2.85 5.99 15.41
CA SER A 270 -3.47 5.63 16.68
C SER A 270 -4.58 6.59 17.10
N GLY A 271 -4.44 7.87 16.77
CA GLY A 271 -5.49 8.87 17.02
C GLY A 271 -6.75 8.66 16.18
N ALA A 272 -6.60 8.14 14.95
CA ALA A 272 -7.72 7.75 14.11
C ALA A 272 -8.38 6.46 14.64
N ALA A 273 -7.58 5.47 15.00
CA ALA A 273 -8.05 4.22 15.60
C ALA A 273 -8.86 4.50 16.89
N LYS A 274 -8.37 5.39 17.77
CA LYS A 274 -9.08 5.80 18.98
C LYS A 274 -10.48 6.39 18.69
N LYS A 275 -10.64 7.12 17.59
CA LYS A 275 -11.95 7.68 17.18
C LYS A 275 -12.90 6.59 16.73
N ILE A 276 -12.42 5.55 16.03
CA ILE A 276 -13.22 4.40 15.62
C ILE A 276 -13.61 3.56 16.85
N LEU A 277 -12.67 3.34 17.77
CA LEU A 277 -12.90 2.63 19.03
C LEU A 277 -13.89 3.35 19.96
N ALA A 278 -14.20 4.62 19.73
CA ALA A 278 -15.24 5.32 20.48
C ALA A 278 -16.66 4.80 20.17
N ASP A 279 -16.85 4.09 19.05
CA ASP A 279 -18.07 3.32 18.78
C ASP A 279 -18.08 2.07 19.68
N ASN A 280 -19.15 1.91 20.47
CA ASN A 280 -19.28 0.77 21.40
C ASN A 280 -19.37 -0.59 20.70
N ARG A 281 -19.67 -0.62 19.39
CA ARG A 281 -19.72 -1.83 18.59
C ARG A 281 -18.34 -2.30 18.13
N VAL A 282 -17.28 -1.46 18.29
CA VAL A 282 -15.92 -1.76 17.84
C VAL A 282 -15.03 -1.96 19.06
N ASN A 283 -14.40 -3.11 19.16
CA ASN A 283 -13.46 -3.47 20.21
C ASN A 283 -12.01 -3.50 19.68
N ILE A 284 -11.83 -3.88 18.42
CA ILE A 284 -10.51 -4.01 17.82
C ILE A 284 -10.47 -3.21 16.52
N VAL A 285 -9.41 -2.41 16.34
CA VAL A 285 -9.09 -1.74 15.08
C VAL A 285 -7.76 -2.25 14.57
N ILE A 286 -7.71 -2.66 13.29
CA ILE A 286 -6.50 -3.12 12.63
C ILE A 286 -6.23 -2.25 11.41
N PHE A 287 -5.05 -1.59 11.39
CA PHE A 287 -4.57 -0.79 10.27
C PHE A 287 -3.27 -1.37 9.68
N GLY A 288 -2.86 -0.87 8.52
CA GLY A 288 -1.55 -0.96 7.87
C GLY A 288 -1.02 0.44 7.58
N HIS A 289 -0.59 0.69 6.33
CA HIS A 289 -0.24 1.98 5.74
C HIS A 289 1.00 2.67 6.29
N SER A 290 1.20 2.65 7.59
CA SER A 290 2.34 3.36 8.21
C SER A 290 3.66 2.62 8.09
N HIS A 291 3.65 1.34 7.69
CA HIS A 291 4.79 0.43 7.68
C HIS A 291 5.49 0.27 9.04
N VAL A 292 4.82 0.64 10.11
CA VAL A 292 5.34 0.54 11.48
C VAL A 292 4.38 -0.29 12.31
N TYR A 293 4.84 -1.47 12.73
CA TYR A 293 4.08 -2.29 13.66
C TYR A 293 3.76 -1.52 14.93
N GLN A 294 2.51 -1.56 15.36
CA GLN A 294 2.05 -0.96 16.61
C GLN A 294 1.00 -1.83 17.26
N TYR A 295 1.06 -1.90 18.58
CA TYR A 295 -0.01 -2.37 19.45
C TYR A 295 -0.31 -1.32 20.50
N ARG A 296 -1.58 -0.98 20.68
CA ARG A 296 -2.03 -0.08 21.74
C ARG A 296 -3.33 -0.57 22.34
N GLN A 297 -3.40 -0.60 23.66
CA GLN A 297 -4.61 -0.87 24.41
C GLN A 297 -5.24 0.45 24.88
N TYR A 298 -6.55 0.59 24.72
CA TYR A 298 -7.34 1.74 25.14
C TYR A 298 -8.44 1.28 26.12
N GLY A 299 -8.09 1.15 27.41
CA GLY A 299 -8.98 0.57 28.42
C GLY A 299 -8.91 -0.96 28.44
N GLU A 300 -9.94 -1.62 28.99
CA GLU A 300 -9.91 -3.08 29.21
C GLU A 300 -10.21 -3.86 27.92
N ASP A 301 -11.10 -3.37 27.05
CA ASP A 301 -11.66 -4.10 25.93
C ASP A 301 -11.42 -3.45 24.55
N LYS A 302 -10.57 -2.43 24.46
CA LYS A 302 -10.33 -1.68 23.22
C LYS A 302 -8.88 -1.78 22.78
N GLU A 303 -8.66 -2.32 21.59
CA GLU A 303 -7.30 -2.57 21.10
C GLU A 303 -7.09 -2.00 19.69
N TYR A 304 -5.88 -1.56 19.43
CA TYR A 304 -5.42 -1.12 18.12
C TYR A 304 -4.16 -1.87 17.72
N PHE A 305 -4.18 -2.39 16.51
CA PHE A 305 -3.02 -3.02 15.87
C PHE A 305 -2.69 -2.28 14.57
N ASN A 306 -1.41 -2.16 14.27
CA ASN A 306 -0.92 -1.90 12.93
C ASN A 306 -0.04 -3.07 12.50
N THR A 307 -0.33 -3.65 11.36
CA THR A 307 0.31 -4.88 10.88
C THR A 307 1.76 -4.69 10.40
N GLY A 308 2.24 -3.42 10.35
CA GLY A 308 3.59 -3.14 9.86
C GLY A 308 3.70 -3.31 8.36
N THR A 309 4.78 -3.94 7.88
CA THR A 309 5.03 -4.22 6.47
C THR A 309 5.92 -5.45 6.31
N TRP A 310 5.79 -6.14 5.19
CA TRP A 310 6.67 -7.26 4.78
C TRP A 310 7.89 -6.78 3.96
N THR A 311 8.06 -5.46 3.80
CA THR A 311 9.21 -4.89 3.11
C THR A 311 10.29 -4.41 4.08
N GLU A 312 11.53 -4.32 3.60
CA GLU A 312 12.62 -3.81 4.42
C GLU A 312 12.51 -2.31 4.65
N VAL A 313 12.63 -1.88 5.90
CA VAL A 313 12.71 -0.47 6.30
C VAL A 313 14.11 -0.13 6.77
N THR A 314 14.70 0.91 6.19
CA THR A 314 16.02 1.41 6.61
C THR A 314 15.87 2.45 7.71
N SER A 315 16.40 2.18 8.90
CA SER A 315 16.49 3.14 10.01
C SER A 315 17.85 3.85 9.99
N LEU A 316 17.81 5.19 10.04
CA LEU A 316 19.02 6.01 10.21
C LEU A 316 19.12 6.52 11.63
N GLU A 317 20.09 6.06 12.39
CA GLU A 317 20.45 6.59 13.69
C GLU A 317 21.64 7.53 13.57
N LEU A 318 21.40 8.84 13.70
CA LEU A 318 22.45 9.85 13.62
C LEU A 318 23.44 9.78 14.81
N SER A 319 22.98 9.28 15.95
CA SER A 319 23.81 9.15 17.16
C SER A 319 24.92 8.11 17.04
N SER A 320 24.69 7.07 16.24
CA SER A 320 25.65 5.96 16.05
C SER A 320 26.32 5.97 14.68
N LEU A 321 25.98 6.93 13.78
CA LEU A 321 26.35 6.95 12.37
C LEU A 321 26.03 5.62 11.65
N GLY A 322 25.07 4.86 12.20
CA GLY A 322 24.70 3.52 11.76
C GLY A 322 23.48 3.50 10.86
N LYS A 323 23.54 2.64 9.84
CA LYS A 323 22.40 2.26 9.00
C LYS A 323 21.93 0.88 9.48
N PHE A 324 20.70 0.78 9.92
CA PHE A 324 20.06 -0.49 10.26
C PHE A 324 18.90 -0.75 9.28
N THR A 325 18.90 -1.94 8.70
CA THR A 325 17.76 -2.44 7.91
C THR A 325 17.03 -3.43 8.79
N ARG A 326 15.72 -3.26 8.93
CA ARG A 326 14.86 -4.15 9.72
C ARG A 326 13.68 -4.63 8.88
N LEU A 327 13.34 -5.89 9.06
CA LEU A 327 12.02 -6.39 8.73
C LEU A 327 11.08 -6.02 9.88
N THR A 328 9.89 -5.54 9.53
CA THR A 328 8.86 -5.17 10.51
C THR A 328 7.64 -6.05 10.24
N TYR A 329 7.66 -7.29 10.72
CA TYR A 329 6.48 -8.13 10.80
C TYR A 329 5.90 -8.17 12.19
#